data_6f5647ce90e955cee40922f8221adb68
#
_entry.id   6f5647ce90e955cee40922f8221adb68
#
_cell.length_a   1.000
_cell.length_b   1.000
_cell.length_c   1.000
_cell.angle_alpha   90.00
_cell.angle_beta   90.00
_cell.angle_gamma   90.00
#
_symmetry.space_group_name_H-M   'P 1'
#
loop_
_entity.id
_entity.type
_entity.pdbx_description
1 polymer ?
#
loop_
_entity_poly.entity_id
_entity_poly.type
_entity_poly.pdbx_seq_one_letter_code
_entity_poly.pdbx_strand_id
1 'polypeptide(L)'
;YWGEGNYVEGSNYNSTWGDESLVQSEMRLMKNKYSSKGYPVVLGEFGSLWRDIPQGENKDVHNASIRLWYKTVCKYAIRNGIIPFVWDTNFCGHPSGTIVDRKNLRIFNQFAYDGMMEGCQSERWPFTTDITAPAILSTDDMMYDLNGRQLKSEPTKGLYIRNGKKVWVK
;
A
#
# COMPACT_ATOMS: atom_id res chain seq x y z
N TYR A 1 0.37 0.67 -24.44
CA TYR A 1 1.58 1.32 -23.95
C TYR A 1 1.20 2.58 -23.21
N TRP A 2 1.84 2.87 -22.10
CA TRP A 2 1.49 3.98 -21.23
C TRP A 2 2.75 4.66 -20.67
N GLY A 3 2.68 6.00 -20.59
CA GLY A 3 3.66 6.83 -19.96
C GLY A 3 4.79 7.31 -20.89
N GLU A 4 5.54 8.30 -20.41
CA GLU A 4 6.62 8.92 -21.15
C GLU A 4 7.69 7.89 -21.53
N GLY A 5 8.09 7.90 -22.80
CA GLY A 5 9.07 6.95 -23.36
C GLY A 5 8.51 5.59 -23.74
N ASN A 6 7.27 5.28 -23.42
CA ASN A 6 6.62 4.00 -23.74
C ASN A 6 5.60 4.15 -24.88
N TYR A 7 6.05 4.64 -26.00
CA TYR A 7 5.26 4.81 -27.22
C TYR A 7 5.77 3.92 -28.34
N VAL A 8 4.86 3.30 -29.07
CA VAL A 8 5.19 2.48 -30.25
C VAL A 8 4.48 3.08 -31.46
N GLU A 9 5.25 3.58 -32.43
CA GLU A 9 4.70 4.23 -33.62
C GLU A 9 3.78 3.29 -34.39
N GLY A 10 2.58 3.78 -34.75
CA GLY A 10 1.58 3.03 -35.47
C GLY A 10 0.79 1.99 -34.66
N SER A 11 1.11 1.80 -33.37
CA SER A 11 0.36 0.85 -32.54
C SER A 11 -0.97 1.43 -32.04
N ASN A 12 -2.02 0.62 -32.10
CA ASN A 12 -3.32 0.91 -31.50
C ASN A 12 -3.34 0.67 -29.99
N TYR A 13 -2.25 0.18 -29.40
CA TYR A 13 -2.13 -0.08 -27.96
C TYR A 13 -1.52 1.11 -27.20
N ASN A 14 -1.17 2.19 -27.87
CA ASN A 14 -0.74 3.41 -27.20
C ASN A 14 -1.89 4.02 -26.40
N SER A 15 -1.62 4.41 -25.16
CA SER A 15 -2.57 5.16 -24.38
C SER A 15 -2.88 6.49 -25.06
N THR A 16 -4.16 6.79 -25.21
CA THR A 16 -4.66 8.04 -25.79
C THR A 16 -5.13 9.02 -24.73
N TRP A 17 -5.15 8.61 -23.48
CA TRP A 17 -5.64 9.40 -22.37
C TRP A 17 -4.96 9.01 -21.05
N GLY A 18 -4.70 10.00 -20.19
CA GLY A 18 -4.23 9.75 -18.83
C GLY A 18 -2.78 9.33 -18.75
N ASP A 19 -1.90 10.30 -18.66
CA ASP A 19 -0.46 10.11 -18.43
C ASP A 19 -0.08 10.29 -16.95
N GLU A 20 1.22 10.36 -16.67
CA GLU A 20 1.77 10.57 -15.32
C GLU A 20 1.29 11.90 -14.72
N SER A 21 1.09 12.94 -15.54
CA SER A 21 0.65 14.24 -15.08
C SER A 21 -0.77 14.20 -14.53
N LEU A 22 -1.65 13.39 -15.13
CA LEU A 22 -2.99 13.16 -14.62
C LEU A 22 -2.94 12.47 -13.26
N VAL A 23 -2.19 11.37 -13.12
CA VAL A 23 -2.05 10.66 -11.84
C VAL A 23 -1.54 11.62 -10.77
N GLN A 24 -0.52 12.41 -11.08
CA GLN A 24 0.02 13.40 -10.16
C GLN A 24 -1.01 14.46 -9.74
N SER A 25 -1.78 14.96 -10.68
CA SER A 25 -2.78 16.02 -10.42
C SER A 25 -3.91 15.52 -9.54
N GLU A 26 -4.43 14.32 -9.81
CA GLU A 26 -5.51 13.71 -9.02
C GLU A 26 -5.07 13.41 -7.58
N MET A 27 -3.86 12.83 -7.40
CA MET A 27 -3.33 12.58 -6.06
C MET A 27 -3.10 13.89 -5.29
N ARG A 28 -2.62 14.94 -5.96
CA ARG A 28 -2.47 16.27 -5.36
C ARG A 28 -3.80 16.90 -4.98
N LEU A 29 -4.83 16.71 -5.80
CA LEU A 29 -6.19 17.17 -5.49
C LEU A 29 -6.70 16.53 -4.20
N MET A 30 -6.53 15.22 -4.04
CA MET A 30 -6.91 14.50 -2.81
C MET A 30 -6.12 14.98 -1.60
N LYS A 31 -4.81 15.24 -1.75
CA LYS A 31 -4.02 15.84 -0.68
C LYS A 31 -4.58 17.19 -0.24
N ASN A 32 -4.81 18.10 -1.17
CA ASN A 32 -5.27 19.45 -0.87
C ASN A 32 -6.67 19.46 -0.23
N LYS A 33 -7.51 18.52 -0.65
CA LYS A 33 -8.90 18.44 -0.20
C LYS A 33 -9.04 17.75 1.16
N TYR A 34 -8.23 16.71 1.41
CA TYR A 34 -8.41 15.81 2.55
C TYR A 34 -7.14 15.57 3.38
N SER A 35 -6.10 14.92 2.83
CA SER A 35 -5.00 14.40 3.66
C SER A 35 -4.18 15.50 4.34
N SER A 36 -4.01 16.67 3.71
CA SER A 36 -3.36 17.84 4.35
C SER A 36 -4.16 18.43 5.52
N LYS A 37 -5.42 18.04 5.67
CA LYS A 37 -6.30 18.47 6.76
C LYS A 37 -6.46 17.40 7.85
N GLY A 38 -5.65 16.34 7.79
CA GLY A 38 -5.68 15.24 8.75
C GLY A 38 -6.72 14.14 8.48
N TYR A 39 -7.44 14.20 7.35
CA TYR A 39 -8.35 13.12 6.97
C TYR A 39 -7.56 12.00 6.29
N PRO A 40 -7.71 10.75 6.73
CA PRO A 40 -7.08 9.62 6.04
C PRO A 40 -7.67 9.43 4.66
N VAL A 41 -6.82 9.23 3.66
CA VAL A 41 -7.23 8.96 2.29
C VAL A 41 -6.69 7.62 1.85
N VAL A 42 -7.56 6.80 1.27
CA VAL A 42 -7.23 5.47 0.76
C VAL A 42 -7.55 5.43 -0.72
N LEU A 43 -6.59 5.00 -1.54
CA LEU A 43 -6.84 4.54 -2.90
C LEU A 43 -7.24 3.07 -2.80
N GLY A 44 -8.55 2.79 -2.74
CA GLY A 44 -9.10 1.50 -2.36
C GLY A 44 -8.79 0.37 -3.33
N GLU A 45 -8.67 0.71 -4.61
CA GLU A 45 -8.33 -0.25 -5.66
C GLU A 45 -7.55 0.44 -6.77
N PHE A 46 -6.46 -0.17 -7.20
CA PHE A 46 -5.79 0.16 -8.46
C PHE A 46 -5.11 -1.08 -9.03
N GLY A 47 -5.02 -1.12 -10.34
CA GLY A 47 -4.42 -2.25 -11.03
C GLY A 47 -4.24 -1.95 -12.51
N SER A 48 -3.50 -2.80 -13.20
CA SER A 48 -3.29 -2.78 -14.63
C SER A 48 -3.31 -4.20 -15.17
N LEU A 49 -3.77 -4.38 -16.40
CA LEU A 49 -3.79 -5.70 -17.03
C LEU A 49 -2.47 -6.01 -17.72
N TRP A 50 -1.85 -7.10 -17.31
CA TRP A 50 -0.77 -7.73 -18.03
C TRP A 50 -1.36 -8.65 -19.10
N ARG A 51 -1.05 -8.42 -20.37
CA ARG A 51 -1.66 -9.10 -21.52
C ARG A 51 -0.62 -9.84 -22.35
N ASP A 52 -1.08 -10.81 -23.10
CA ASP A 52 -0.34 -11.31 -24.23
C ASP A 52 -0.27 -10.22 -25.30
N ILE A 53 0.93 -9.98 -25.80
CA ILE A 53 1.18 -8.97 -26.80
C ILE A 53 1.20 -9.64 -28.17
N PRO A 54 0.37 -9.19 -29.13
CA PRO A 54 0.33 -9.76 -30.47
C PRO A 54 1.67 -9.66 -31.19
N GLN A 55 1.85 -10.53 -32.19
CA GLN A 55 3.00 -10.46 -33.09
C GLN A 55 3.03 -9.10 -33.79
N GLY A 56 4.18 -8.48 -33.86
CA GLY A 56 4.38 -7.15 -34.43
C GLY A 56 4.30 -5.99 -33.42
N GLU A 57 3.84 -6.26 -32.21
CA GLU A 57 3.84 -5.31 -31.10
C GLU A 57 5.07 -5.46 -30.21
N ASN A 58 5.35 -4.48 -29.37
CA ASN A 58 6.55 -4.45 -28.53
C ASN A 58 6.27 -4.89 -27.10
N LYS A 59 6.65 -6.12 -26.76
CA LYS A 59 6.46 -6.70 -25.43
C LYS A 59 7.27 -5.97 -24.35
N ASP A 60 8.47 -5.52 -24.68
CA ASP A 60 9.34 -4.86 -23.68
C ASP A 60 8.78 -3.48 -23.32
N VAL A 61 8.26 -2.74 -24.28
CA VAL A 61 7.56 -1.47 -24.03
C VAL A 61 6.27 -1.69 -23.24
N HIS A 62 5.54 -2.79 -23.48
CA HIS A 62 4.39 -3.12 -22.66
C HIS A 62 4.78 -3.40 -21.20
N ASN A 63 5.81 -4.19 -20.98
CA ASN A 63 6.32 -4.50 -19.64
C ASN A 63 6.84 -3.23 -18.93
N ALA A 64 7.55 -2.37 -19.65
CA ALA A 64 8.00 -1.08 -19.13
C ALA A 64 6.82 -0.17 -18.76
N SER A 65 5.75 -0.15 -19.55
CA SER A 65 4.51 0.58 -19.26
C SER A 65 3.85 0.09 -17.97
N ILE A 66 3.77 -1.23 -17.76
CA ILE A 66 3.25 -1.83 -16.54
C ILE A 66 4.07 -1.36 -15.33
N ARG A 67 5.40 -1.49 -15.39
CA ARG A 67 6.28 -1.08 -14.31
C ARG A 67 6.16 0.42 -14.01
N LEU A 68 6.18 1.26 -15.04
CA LEU A 68 6.05 2.71 -14.89
C LEU A 68 4.71 3.10 -14.28
N TRP A 69 3.61 2.47 -14.70
CA TRP A 69 2.28 2.76 -14.18
C TRP A 69 2.16 2.48 -12.68
N TYR A 70 2.57 1.28 -12.24
CA TYR A 70 2.56 0.93 -10.82
C TYR A 70 3.50 1.82 -9.99
N LYS A 71 4.69 2.13 -10.52
CA LYS A 71 5.63 3.07 -9.89
C LYS A 71 5.01 4.45 -9.71
N THR A 72 4.39 4.97 -10.75
CA THR A 72 3.79 6.31 -10.74
C THR A 72 2.65 6.41 -9.75
N VAL A 73 1.72 5.46 -9.75
CA VAL A 73 0.58 5.45 -8.81
C VAL A 73 1.08 5.38 -7.37
N CYS A 74 1.96 4.43 -7.05
CA CYS A 74 2.49 4.28 -5.69
C CYS A 74 3.29 5.51 -5.25
N LYS A 75 4.17 6.03 -6.10
CA LYS A 75 4.96 7.23 -5.84
C LYS A 75 4.09 8.42 -5.44
N TYR A 76 3.12 8.75 -6.29
CA TYR A 76 2.28 9.92 -6.05
C TYR A 76 1.25 9.69 -4.94
N ALA A 77 0.80 8.47 -4.71
CA ALA A 77 -0.01 8.16 -3.54
C ALA A 77 0.77 8.45 -2.24
N ILE A 78 1.95 7.85 -2.07
CA ILE A 78 2.79 8.06 -0.87
C ILE A 78 3.15 9.53 -0.69
N ARG A 79 3.64 10.23 -1.75
CA ARG A 79 3.97 11.67 -1.72
C ARG A 79 2.82 12.55 -1.23
N ASN A 80 1.59 12.13 -1.47
CA ASN A 80 0.40 12.90 -1.14
C ASN A 80 -0.35 12.39 0.11
N GLY A 81 0.23 11.45 0.86
CA GLY A 81 -0.39 10.92 2.07
C GLY A 81 -1.65 10.10 1.79
N ILE A 82 -1.61 9.31 0.72
CA ILE A 82 -2.68 8.40 0.29
C ILE A 82 -2.17 6.98 0.41
N ILE A 83 -2.93 6.11 1.05
CA ILE A 83 -2.58 4.70 1.23
C ILE A 83 -3.05 3.91 0.01
N PRO A 84 -2.15 3.37 -0.85
CA PRO A 84 -2.54 2.63 -2.03
C PRO A 84 -2.83 1.16 -1.71
N PHE A 85 -3.96 0.64 -2.18
CA PHE A 85 -4.32 -0.78 -2.14
C PHE A 85 -4.42 -1.34 -3.55
N VAL A 86 -3.51 -2.24 -3.89
CA VAL A 86 -3.52 -2.88 -5.21
C VAL A 86 -4.62 -3.92 -5.30
N TRP A 87 -5.31 -3.95 -6.44
CA TRP A 87 -6.24 -5.02 -6.78
C TRP A 87 -5.51 -6.16 -7.48
N ASP A 88 -5.48 -7.33 -6.86
CA ASP A 88 -4.89 -8.56 -7.40
C ASP A 88 -5.99 -9.56 -7.75
N THR A 89 -6.11 -9.92 -9.03
CA THR A 89 -7.21 -10.75 -9.54
C THR A 89 -7.09 -12.23 -9.23
N ASN A 90 -5.95 -12.69 -8.68
CA ASN A 90 -5.67 -14.10 -8.36
C ASN A 90 -5.86 -15.07 -9.54
N PHE A 91 -5.54 -14.62 -10.75
CA PHE A 91 -5.61 -15.41 -11.98
C PHE A 91 -4.28 -15.37 -12.72
N CYS A 92 -3.49 -16.45 -12.65
CA CYS A 92 -2.18 -16.56 -13.29
C CYS A 92 -2.28 -16.92 -14.78
N GLY A 93 -2.96 -16.11 -15.55
CA GLY A 93 -3.13 -16.20 -17.00
C GLY A 93 -3.03 -14.82 -17.65
N HIS A 94 -3.41 -14.70 -18.91
CA HIS A 94 -3.48 -13.44 -19.63
C HIS A 94 -4.87 -13.26 -20.29
N PRO A 95 -5.44 -12.05 -20.26
CA PRO A 95 -4.98 -10.85 -19.52
C PRO A 95 -5.22 -10.99 -18.01
N SER A 96 -4.35 -10.43 -17.19
CA SER A 96 -4.48 -10.53 -15.73
C SER A 96 -3.94 -9.31 -15.00
N GLY A 97 -4.59 -8.94 -13.89
CA GLY A 97 -4.08 -8.01 -12.89
C GLY A 97 -3.38 -8.69 -11.72
N THR A 98 -3.12 -10.00 -11.81
CA THR A 98 -2.45 -10.76 -10.75
C THR A 98 -0.98 -10.40 -10.64
N ILE A 99 -0.54 -10.16 -9.42
CA ILE A 99 0.86 -9.87 -9.08
C ILE A 99 1.49 -11.07 -8.37
N VAL A 100 0.73 -11.74 -7.51
CA VAL A 100 1.21 -12.85 -6.68
C VAL A 100 0.53 -14.15 -7.06
N ASP A 101 1.32 -15.15 -7.46
CA ASP A 101 0.88 -16.54 -7.60
C ASP A 101 0.82 -17.18 -6.20
N ARG A 102 -0.36 -17.15 -5.59
CA ARG A 102 -0.57 -17.64 -4.22
C ARG A 102 -0.44 -19.16 -4.11
N LYS A 103 -0.67 -19.88 -5.21
CA LYS A 103 -0.55 -21.34 -5.24
C LYS A 103 0.91 -21.78 -5.16
N ASN A 104 1.80 -21.09 -5.87
CA ASN A 104 3.22 -21.43 -5.95
C ASN A 104 4.10 -20.49 -5.09
N LEU A 105 3.50 -19.58 -4.31
CA LEU A 105 4.17 -18.64 -3.39
C LEU A 105 5.29 -17.84 -4.07
N ARG A 106 4.99 -17.27 -5.25
CA ARG A 106 5.97 -16.51 -6.05
C ARG A 106 5.33 -15.26 -6.64
N ILE A 107 6.16 -14.32 -7.08
CA ILE A 107 5.70 -13.19 -7.88
C ILE A 107 5.35 -13.71 -9.29
N PHE A 108 4.14 -13.42 -9.74
CA PHE A 108 3.67 -13.75 -11.09
C PHE A 108 4.01 -12.64 -12.08
N ASN A 109 3.67 -11.39 -11.74
CA ASN A 109 4.00 -10.22 -12.56
C ASN A 109 5.11 -9.41 -11.89
N GLN A 110 6.36 -9.69 -12.27
CA GLN A 110 7.54 -9.04 -11.70
C GLN A 110 7.58 -7.54 -12.01
N PHE A 111 7.12 -7.11 -13.20
CA PHE A 111 7.12 -5.70 -13.59
C PHE A 111 6.19 -4.86 -12.71
N ALA A 112 5.01 -5.37 -12.42
CA ALA A 112 4.08 -4.71 -11.49
C ALA A 112 4.65 -4.64 -10.08
N TYR A 113 5.21 -5.76 -9.58
CA TYR A 113 5.84 -5.81 -8.26
C TYR A 113 6.99 -4.82 -8.12
N ASP A 114 7.93 -4.82 -9.07
CA ASP A 114 9.08 -3.90 -9.06
C ASP A 114 8.62 -2.45 -9.12
N GLY A 115 7.65 -2.14 -9.98
CA GLY A 115 7.08 -0.80 -10.08
C GLY A 115 6.48 -0.32 -8.76
N MET A 116 5.69 -1.16 -8.08
CA MET A 116 5.13 -0.81 -6.76
C MET A 116 6.23 -0.56 -5.73
N MET A 117 7.21 -1.46 -5.63
CA MET A 117 8.30 -1.32 -4.66
C MET A 117 9.11 -0.05 -4.91
N GLU A 118 9.50 0.22 -6.16
CA GLU A 118 10.19 1.45 -6.53
C GLU A 118 9.38 2.70 -6.21
N GLY A 119 8.08 2.70 -6.52
CA GLY A 119 7.19 3.82 -6.25
C GLY A 119 7.07 4.11 -4.76
N CYS A 120 6.83 3.09 -3.96
CA CYS A 120 6.69 3.22 -2.50
C CYS A 120 8.01 3.66 -1.84
N GLN A 121 9.16 3.20 -2.32
CA GLN A 121 10.47 3.53 -1.75
C GLN A 121 11.02 4.88 -2.22
N SER A 122 10.52 5.43 -3.34
CA SER A 122 11.00 6.69 -3.90
C SER A 122 10.54 7.94 -3.16
N GLU A 123 9.56 7.81 -2.27
CA GLU A 123 8.96 8.94 -1.56
C GLU A 123 8.83 8.64 -0.06
N ARG A 124 8.78 9.71 0.72
CA ARG A 124 8.48 9.63 2.14
C ARG A 124 7.04 10.04 2.40
N TRP A 125 6.43 9.38 3.37
CA TRP A 125 5.13 9.80 3.86
C TRP A 125 5.19 11.27 4.34
N PRO A 126 4.30 12.15 3.86
CA PRO A 126 4.47 13.60 4.05
C PRO A 126 4.01 14.10 5.42
N PHE A 127 3.36 13.26 6.20
CA PHE A 127 2.85 13.62 7.51
C PHE A 127 3.64 12.92 8.59
N THR A 128 3.98 13.65 9.64
CA THR A 128 4.44 13.02 10.88
C THR A 128 3.26 12.25 11.44
N THR A 129 3.40 10.95 11.53
CA THR A 129 2.53 10.17 12.38
C THR A 129 2.97 10.50 13.81
N ASP A 130 2.36 11.52 14.42
CA ASP A 130 2.41 11.70 15.87
C ASP A 130 1.57 10.62 16.57
N ILE A 131 1.81 9.36 16.20
CA ILE A 131 1.73 8.31 17.18
C ILE A 131 3.05 8.46 17.95
N THR A 132 3.15 9.49 18.76
CA THR A 132 3.92 9.36 19.98
C THR A 132 3.46 8.04 20.56
N ALA A 133 4.36 7.05 20.60
CA ALA A 133 4.11 5.83 21.36
C ALA A 133 3.41 6.31 22.64
N PRO A 134 2.18 5.85 22.95
CA PRO A 134 1.43 6.40 24.07
C PRO A 134 2.45 6.50 25.19
N ALA A 135 2.65 7.72 25.70
CA ALA A 135 3.65 7.93 26.75
C ALA A 135 3.35 6.77 27.67
N ILE A 136 4.30 5.86 27.83
CA ILE A 136 4.15 4.79 28.79
C ILE A 136 4.05 5.60 30.07
N LEU A 137 2.79 5.96 30.40
CA LEU A 137 2.48 6.54 31.69
C LEU A 137 3.18 5.58 32.62
N SER A 138 4.19 6.07 33.32
CA SER A 138 5.01 5.27 34.20
C SER A 138 4.07 4.28 34.86
N THR A 139 4.17 3.01 34.46
CA THR A 139 3.24 1.97 34.86
C THR A 139 3.58 1.59 36.32
N ASP A 140 3.81 2.62 37.14
CA ASP A 140 4.04 2.44 38.52
C ASP A 140 2.76 1.82 39.09
N ASP A 141 2.82 0.50 39.18
CA ASP A 141 1.86 -0.36 39.84
C ASP A 141 0.42 -0.45 39.29
N MET A 142 0.21 -0.21 37.98
CA MET A 142 -1.11 -0.47 37.43
C MET A 142 -1.38 -1.98 37.29
N MET A 143 -2.47 -2.40 37.91
CA MET A 143 -2.96 -3.79 37.88
C MET A 143 -4.26 -3.87 37.10
N TYR A 144 -4.44 -4.95 36.32
CA TYR A 144 -5.62 -5.20 35.52
C TYR A 144 -6.09 -6.66 35.68
N ASP A 145 -7.39 -6.87 35.65
CA ASP A 145 -7.94 -8.20 35.52
C ASP A 145 -7.75 -8.71 34.07
N LEU A 146 -8.11 -9.96 33.80
CA LEU A 146 -7.99 -10.58 32.46
C LEU A 146 -8.96 -9.97 31.41
N ASN A 147 -9.93 -9.18 31.85
CA ASN A 147 -10.87 -8.46 30.99
C ASN A 147 -10.40 -7.01 30.72
N GLY A 148 -9.20 -6.64 31.17
CA GLY A 148 -8.63 -5.31 30.99
C GLY A 148 -9.19 -4.24 31.94
N ARG A 149 -9.93 -4.59 33.02
CA ARG A 149 -10.42 -3.66 34.00
C ARG A 149 -9.30 -3.36 35.00
N GLN A 150 -9.06 -2.10 35.28
CA GLN A 150 -8.08 -1.69 36.28
C GLN A 150 -8.51 -2.11 37.71
N LEU A 151 -7.59 -2.75 38.42
CA LEU A 151 -7.78 -3.16 39.78
C LEU A 151 -7.26 -2.06 40.73
N LYS A 152 -8.03 -1.76 41.77
CA LYS A 152 -7.65 -0.75 42.82
C LYS A 152 -6.69 -1.30 43.86
N SER A 153 -6.61 -2.61 43.98
CA SER A 153 -5.73 -3.33 44.89
C SER A 153 -5.40 -4.71 44.36
N GLU A 154 -4.34 -5.31 44.88
CA GLU A 154 -3.93 -6.66 44.50
C GLU A 154 -5.02 -7.68 44.85
N PRO A 155 -5.41 -8.56 43.91
CA PRO A 155 -6.38 -9.63 44.19
C PRO A 155 -5.84 -10.59 45.23
N THR A 156 -6.70 -11.08 46.08
CA THR A 156 -6.33 -12.07 47.11
C THR A 156 -6.14 -13.47 46.52
N LYS A 157 -6.60 -13.71 45.29
CA LYS A 157 -6.53 -15.00 44.62
C LYS A 157 -6.69 -14.84 43.10
N GLY A 158 -5.97 -15.62 42.30
CA GLY A 158 -6.17 -15.75 40.86
C GLY A 158 -5.09 -15.07 40.03
N LEU A 159 -5.36 -14.91 38.72
CA LEU A 159 -4.45 -14.36 37.74
C LEU A 159 -4.81 -12.91 37.42
N TYR A 160 -3.82 -12.03 37.41
CA TYR A 160 -3.98 -10.64 37.01
C TYR A 160 -2.74 -10.14 36.24
N ILE A 161 -2.80 -8.97 35.65
CA ILE A 161 -1.70 -8.32 34.93
C ILE A 161 -1.18 -7.15 35.74
N ARG A 162 0.12 -7.13 36.02
CA ARG A 162 0.82 -6.02 36.66
C ARG A 162 2.01 -5.62 35.83
N ASN A 163 2.09 -4.36 35.45
CA ASN A 163 3.18 -3.83 34.62
C ASN A 163 3.41 -4.66 33.32
N GLY A 164 2.33 -5.06 32.65
CA GLY A 164 2.36 -5.88 31.45
C GLY A 164 2.74 -7.36 31.65
N LYS A 165 2.96 -7.81 32.88
CA LYS A 165 3.30 -9.21 33.21
C LYS A 165 2.14 -9.91 33.91
N LYS A 166 1.97 -11.20 33.58
CA LYS A 166 1.01 -12.06 34.28
C LYS A 166 1.50 -12.41 35.68
N VAL A 167 0.68 -12.18 36.66
CA VAL A 167 0.96 -12.49 38.10
C VAL A 167 -0.10 -13.44 38.59
N TRP A 168 0.31 -14.51 39.26
CA TRP A 168 -0.58 -15.49 39.88
C TRP A 168 -0.49 -15.38 41.37
N VAL A 169 -1.64 -15.19 42.03
CA VAL A 169 -1.78 -15.23 43.50
C VAL A 169 -2.47 -16.53 43.91
N LYS A 170 -1.83 -17.30 44.76
CA LYS A 170 -2.32 -18.60 45.27
C LYS A 170 -3.40 -18.47 46.33
#